data_df6d48bc2840fd4c92827356225e8f98
#
_entry.id   df6d48bc2840fd4c92827356225e8f98
#
_cell.length_a   1.000
_cell.length_b   1.000
_cell.length_c   1.000
_cell.angle_alpha   90.00
_cell.angle_beta   90.00
_cell.angle_gamma   90.00
#
_symmetry.space_group_name_H-M   'P 1'
#
loop_
_entity.id
_entity.type
_entity.pdbx_description
1 polymer ?
#
loop_
_entity_poly.entity_id
_entity_poly.type
_entity_poly.pdbx_seq_one_letter_code
_entity_poly.pdbx_strand_id
1 'polypeptide(L)'
;MAADDRHGQPMVLSRSGETMAEPLPLCHLNGKLLPLREARISPLDRSFLFGDGVYEVIAVHGGYAPQLAANIARLARSLGELKIRNPYQAGQWAELIRELAAANGGGDLYVYLQVSRGSEYGRNHAPLPDVEPTVFGFCAPLPPTPPELYEQGLSCITALDTRWARCDIKSVALLANVLLRQQAIDAGAAEAILLRDGWLTDASASAVHVVIGGEIRTPPRSHQLLPGTTRLLVEELAAAHGIPWSSAAVSEAALRGADEIWLSASTRGVVPVTRLDGQPVGDGRPGPVWKRMRALVEASWVPGG
;
A
#
# COMPACT_ATOMS: atom_id res chain seq x y z
N MET A 1 -30.87 -18.48 -25.98
CA MET A 1 -29.56 -17.88 -26.33
C MET A 1 -29.51 -16.55 -25.62
N ALA A 2 -29.00 -16.53 -24.36
CA ALA A 2 -28.80 -15.31 -23.60
C ALA A 2 -27.29 -15.00 -23.66
N ALA A 3 -26.94 -13.86 -24.25
CA ALA A 3 -25.58 -13.36 -24.35
C ALA A 3 -25.08 -12.99 -22.98
N ASP A 4 -23.86 -13.42 -22.68
CA ASP A 4 -23.10 -13.14 -21.47
C ASP A 4 -22.58 -11.68 -21.50
N ASP A 5 -23.28 -10.77 -20.79
CA ASP A 5 -23.00 -9.33 -20.78
C ASP A 5 -22.11 -8.99 -19.58
N ARG A 6 -20.87 -9.52 -19.57
CA ARG A 6 -19.89 -9.33 -18.48
C ARG A 6 -18.80 -8.29 -18.78
N HIS A 7 -18.98 -7.40 -19.75
CA HIS A 7 -18.00 -6.35 -20.05
C HIS A 7 -18.68 -5.01 -20.28
N GLY A 8 -18.80 -4.18 -19.26
CA GLY A 8 -19.32 -2.82 -19.41
C GLY A 8 -19.67 -2.07 -18.14
N GLN A 9 -18.88 -2.20 -17.06
CA GLN A 9 -19.02 -1.24 -15.96
C GLN A 9 -18.20 0.04 -16.27
N PRO A 10 -18.75 1.24 -16.03
CA PRO A 10 -18.03 2.48 -16.31
C PRO A 10 -16.84 2.61 -15.35
N MET A 11 -15.63 2.65 -15.93
CA MET A 11 -14.43 3.01 -15.21
C MET A 11 -14.51 4.51 -14.84
N VAL A 12 -14.55 4.81 -13.56
CA VAL A 12 -14.43 6.19 -13.07
C VAL A 12 -12.95 6.55 -13.05
N LEU A 13 -12.52 7.38 -13.98
CA LEU A 13 -11.19 7.97 -13.97
C LEU A 13 -11.10 8.94 -12.78
N SER A 14 -10.14 8.73 -11.88
CA SER A 14 -9.77 9.74 -10.91
C SER A 14 -9.11 10.92 -11.64
N ARG A 15 -9.09 12.11 -11.03
CA ARG A 15 -8.38 13.29 -11.57
C ARG A 15 -6.87 13.05 -11.75
N SER A 16 -6.31 12.04 -11.13
CA SER A 16 -4.92 11.59 -11.27
C SER A 16 -4.69 10.58 -12.40
N GLY A 17 -5.73 10.24 -13.19
CA GLY A 17 -5.64 9.22 -14.25
C GLY A 17 -5.59 7.78 -13.72
N GLU A 18 -5.71 7.57 -12.41
CA GLU A 18 -5.80 6.23 -11.83
C GLU A 18 -7.19 5.66 -12.02
N THR A 19 -7.27 4.47 -12.57
CA THR A 19 -8.53 3.72 -12.66
C THR A 19 -8.90 3.23 -11.27
N MET A 20 -9.99 3.76 -10.71
CA MET A 20 -10.58 3.21 -9.49
C MET A 20 -11.43 2.01 -9.85
N ALA A 21 -11.01 0.83 -9.39
CA ALA A 21 -11.82 -0.37 -9.51
C ALA A 21 -12.93 -0.34 -8.46
N GLU A 22 -14.18 -0.60 -8.88
CA GLU A 22 -15.28 -0.76 -7.94
C GLU A 22 -15.05 -1.97 -7.04
N PRO A 23 -15.39 -1.87 -5.74
CA PRO A 23 -15.35 -3.02 -4.85
C PRO A 23 -16.25 -4.14 -5.34
N LEU A 24 -15.79 -5.38 -5.16
CA LEU A 24 -16.56 -6.59 -5.49
C LEU A 24 -17.72 -6.78 -4.50
N PRO A 25 -18.77 -7.55 -4.88
CA PRO A 25 -20.06 -7.50 -4.20
C PRO A 25 -20.10 -8.06 -2.79
N LEU A 26 -19.13 -8.90 -2.40
CA LEU A 26 -19.11 -9.55 -1.08
C LEU A 26 -18.02 -8.95 -0.20
N CYS A 27 -18.35 -8.78 1.08
CA CYS A 27 -17.42 -8.34 2.12
C CYS A 27 -17.45 -9.27 3.33
N HIS A 28 -16.40 -9.18 4.14
CA HIS A 28 -16.36 -9.77 5.47
C HIS A 28 -16.67 -8.69 6.51
N LEU A 29 -17.57 -8.97 7.43
CA LEU A 29 -17.84 -8.13 8.60
C LEU A 29 -18.05 -9.01 9.84
N ASN A 30 -17.15 -8.91 10.81
CA ASN A 30 -17.23 -9.58 12.12
C ASN A 30 -17.57 -11.08 12.03
N GLY A 31 -16.80 -11.83 11.24
CA GLY A 31 -16.97 -13.28 11.07
C GLY A 31 -18.06 -13.69 10.07
N LYS A 32 -18.69 -12.74 9.38
CA LYS A 32 -19.75 -13.03 8.40
C LYS A 32 -19.37 -12.55 7.00
N LEU A 33 -19.62 -13.39 6.02
CA LEU A 33 -19.60 -13.01 4.61
C LEU A 33 -21.00 -12.52 4.22
N LEU A 34 -21.10 -11.31 3.67
CA LEU A 34 -22.38 -10.69 3.30
C LEU A 34 -22.20 -9.73 2.10
N PRO A 35 -23.29 -9.34 1.42
CA PRO A 35 -23.23 -8.33 0.39
C PRO A 35 -22.71 -7.00 0.95
N LEU A 36 -21.71 -6.40 0.27
CA LEU A 36 -21.09 -5.14 0.70
C LEU A 36 -22.11 -4.02 0.94
N ARG A 37 -23.14 -3.93 0.08
CA ARG A 37 -24.24 -2.95 0.22
C ARG A 37 -25.06 -3.11 1.51
N GLU A 38 -25.00 -4.27 2.16
CA GLU A 38 -25.72 -4.59 3.40
C GLU A 38 -24.84 -4.42 4.64
N ALA A 39 -23.54 -4.27 4.48
CA ALA A 39 -22.64 -4.05 5.61
C ALA A 39 -23.00 -2.76 6.36
N ARG A 40 -23.04 -2.86 7.68
CA ARG A 40 -23.34 -1.72 8.56
C ARG A 40 -22.34 -1.73 9.72
N ILE A 41 -21.66 -0.62 9.90
CA ILE A 41 -20.76 -0.37 11.02
C ILE A 41 -21.37 0.76 11.86
N SER A 42 -21.29 0.64 13.17
CA SER A 42 -21.80 1.67 14.09
C SER A 42 -21.11 3.02 13.83
N PRO A 43 -21.84 4.14 13.80
CA PRO A 43 -21.22 5.47 13.76
C PRO A 43 -20.41 5.78 15.04
N LEU A 44 -20.54 4.98 16.09
CA LEU A 44 -19.72 5.06 17.30
C LEU A 44 -18.48 4.15 17.25
N ASP A 45 -18.21 3.51 16.11
CA ASP A 45 -16.95 2.79 15.91
C ASP A 45 -15.77 3.75 16.05
N ARG A 46 -14.77 3.34 16.82
CA ARG A 46 -13.65 4.20 17.16
C ARG A 46 -12.76 4.54 15.96
N SER A 47 -12.77 3.71 14.91
CA SER A 47 -12.08 4.08 13.66
C SER A 47 -12.76 5.24 12.95
N PHE A 48 -14.09 5.32 13.01
CA PHE A 48 -14.85 6.42 12.44
C PHE A 48 -14.69 7.72 13.26
N LEU A 49 -14.65 7.62 14.60
CA LEU A 49 -14.57 8.78 15.49
C LEU A 49 -13.13 9.32 15.67
N PHE A 50 -12.12 8.46 15.63
CA PHE A 50 -10.75 8.78 16.05
C PHE A 50 -9.66 8.29 15.10
N GLY A 51 -9.99 7.49 14.08
CA GLY A 51 -8.98 6.77 13.31
C GLY A 51 -8.31 5.65 14.13
N ASP A 52 -8.96 5.13 15.17
CA ASP A 52 -8.42 4.11 16.09
C ASP A 52 -8.59 2.72 15.49
N GLY A 53 -7.72 2.40 14.57
CA GLY A 53 -7.72 1.15 13.84
C GLY A 53 -6.51 1.02 12.90
N VAL A 54 -6.35 -0.17 12.36
CA VAL A 54 -5.28 -0.53 11.42
C VAL A 54 -5.86 -1.16 10.17
N TYR A 55 -5.09 -1.17 9.08
CA TYR A 55 -5.54 -1.79 7.83
C TYR A 55 -4.41 -2.50 7.10
N GLU A 56 -4.75 -3.37 6.18
CA GLU A 56 -3.87 -4.00 5.22
C GLU A 56 -4.45 -3.94 3.81
N VAL A 57 -3.56 -3.98 2.82
CA VAL A 57 -3.90 -4.16 1.42
C VAL A 57 -3.03 -5.29 0.89
N ILE A 58 -3.66 -6.39 0.52
CA ILE A 58 -3.02 -7.63 0.11
C ILE A 58 -3.32 -7.85 -1.37
N ALA A 59 -2.30 -7.80 -2.23
CA ALA A 59 -2.45 -8.16 -3.63
C ALA A 59 -2.54 -9.69 -3.77
N VAL A 60 -3.44 -10.11 -4.64
CA VAL A 60 -3.66 -11.51 -5.03
C VAL A 60 -3.54 -11.59 -6.54
N HIS A 61 -2.67 -12.44 -7.04
CA HIS A 61 -2.39 -12.67 -8.45
C HIS A 61 -2.76 -14.11 -8.80
N GLY A 62 -3.77 -14.30 -9.65
CA GLY A 62 -4.25 -15.65 -10.01
C GLY A 62 -4.66 -16.50 -8.80
N GLY A 63 -5.15 -15.89 -7.72
CA GLY A 63 -5.46 -16.58 -6.46
C GLY A 63 -4.28 -16.78 -5.51
N TYR A 64 -3.06 -16.38 -5.87
CA TYR A 64 -1.86 -16.44 -5.03
C TYR A 64 -1.53 -15.06 -4.44
N ALA A 65 -1.27 -14.99 -3.15
CA ALA A 65 -0.88 -13.77 -2.42
C ALA A 65 0.58 -13.88 -1.96
N PRO A 66 1.56 -13.38 -2.73
CA PRO A 66 2.99 -13.63 -2.49
C PRO A 66 3.49 -13.07 -1.15
N GLN A 67 2.93 -11.96 -0.68
CA GLN A 67 3.33 -11.29 0.55
C GLN A 67 2.36 -11.53 1.73
N LEU A 68 1.49 -12.55 1.66
CA LEU A 68 0.44 -12.79 2.66
C LEU A 68 0.98 -12.90 4.09
N ALA A 69 2.05 -13.66 4.29
CA ALA A 69 2.66 -13.84 5.61
C ALA A 69 3.22 -12.52 6.18
N ALA A 70 3.89 -11.72 5.35
CA ALA A 70 4.44 -10.43 5.73
C ALA A 70 3.32 -9.40 6.05
N ASN A 71 2.22 -9.41 5.29
CA ASN A 71 1.06 -8.56 5.57
C ASN A 71 0.40 -8.94 6.92
N ILE A 72 0.18 -10.23 7.17
CA ILE A 72 -0.40 -10.70 8.44
C ILE A 72 0.51 -10.36 9.63
N ALA A 73 1.81 -10.54 9.50
CA ALA A 73 2.77 -10.18 10.53
C ALA A 73 2.75 -8.66 10.81
N ARG A 74 2.67 -7.81 9.78
CA ARG A 74 2.56 -6.36 9.92
C ARG A 74 1.23 -5.95 10.54
N LEU A 75 0.12 -6.59 10.18
CA LEU A 75 -1.18 -6.39 10.82
C LEU A 75 -1.11 -6.67 12.32
N ALA A 76 -0.57 -7.82 12.71
CA ALA A 76 -0.42 -8.21 14.10
C ALA A 76 0.48 -7.23 14.88
N ARG A 77 1.59 -6.78 14.29
CA ARG A 77 2.45 -5.76 14.86
C ARG A 77 1.69 -4.43 15.06
N SER A 78 0.99 -3.96 14.04
CA SER A 78 0.25 -2.69 14.10
C SER A 78 -0.87 -2.72 15.15
N LEU A 79 -1.58 -3.84 15.29
CA LEU A 79 -2.56 -4.06 16.35
C LEU A 79 -1.90 -3.99 17.74
N GLY A 80 -0.76 -4.65 17.91
CA GLY A 80 0.01 -4.64 19.17
C GLY A 80 0.47 -3.24 19.57
N GLU A 81 0.96 -2.45 18.61
CA GLU A 81 1.39 -1.06 18.85
C GLU A 81 0.24 -0.15 19.31
N LEU A 82 -0.97 -0.36 18.81
CA LEU A 82 -2.17 0.35 19.26
C LEU A 82 -2.84 -0.31 20.47
N LYS A 83 -2.32 -1.45 20.96
CA LYS A 83 -2.95 -2.24 22.03
C LYS A 83 -4.40 -2.62 21.70
N ILE A 84 -4.65 -2.90 20.43
CA ILE A 84 -5.92 -3.48 19.98
C ILE A 84 -5.79 -4.99 20.06
N ARG A 85 -6.75 -5.68 20.65
CA ARG A 85 -6.78 -7.12 20.71
C ARG A 85 -6.79 -7.69 19.28
N ASN A 86 -5.85 -8.58 18.96
CA ASN A 86 -5.88 -9.29 17.69
C ASN A 86 -6.96 -10.38 17.74
N PRO A 87 -8.04 -10.27 16.93
CA PRO A 87 -9.17 -11.21 17.05
C PRO A 87 -8.88 -12.59 16.47
N TYR A 88 -7.84 -12.74 15.62
CA TYR A 88 -7.55 -13.99 14.93
C TYR A 88 -6.06 -14.36 14.97
N GLN A 89 -5.78 -15.65 14.92
CA GLN A 89 -4.43 -16.16 14.72
C GLN A 89 -4.02 -16.03 13.24
N ALA A 90 -2.72 -16.13 12.97
CA ALA A 90 -2.18 -15.94 11.60
C ALA A 90 -2.84 -16.85 10.55
N GLY A 91 -3.08 -18.14 10.91
CA GLY A 91 -3.76 -19.07 10.03
C GLY A 91 -5.22 -18.69 9.73
N GLN A 92 -5.94 -18.19 10.71
CA GLN A 92 -7.32 -17.71 10.54
C GLN A 92 -7.38 -16.44 9.68
N TRP A 93 -6.42 -15.51 9.82
CA TRP A 93 -6.29 -14.38 8.91
C TRP A 93 -6.07 -14.82 7.47
N ALA A 94 -5.16 -15.79 7.26
CA ALA A 94 -4.87 -16.30 5.92
C ALA A 94 -6.08 -17.01 5.30
N GLU A 95 -6.86 -17.72 6.09
CA GLU A 95 -8.09 -18.39 5.66
C GLU A 95 -9.16 -17.35 5.27
N LEU A 96 -9.45 -16.36 6.15
CA LEU A 96 -10.38 -15.28 5.88
C LEU A 96 -10.07 -14.57 4.56
N ILE A 97 -8.79 -14.23 4.32
CA ILE A 97 -8.36 -13.54 3.11
C ILE A 97 -8.60 -14.41 1.88
N ARG A 98 -8.27 -15.70 1.94
CA ARG A 98 -8.49 -16.65 0.83
C ARG A 98 -9.98 -16.89 0.56
N GLU A 99 -10.77 -17.08 1.62
CA GLU A 99 -12.23 -17.25 1.49
C GLU A 99 -12.90 -16.02 0.89
N LEU A 100 -12.53 -14.81 1.35
CA LEU A 100 -13.07 -13.57 0.83
C LEU A 100 -12.71 -13.35 -0.65
N ALA A 101 -11.47 -13.64 -1.03
CA ALA A 101 -11.02 -13.59 -2.41
C ALA A 101 -11.77 -14.61 -3.28
N ALA A 102 -11.87 -15.87 -2.83
CA ALA A 102 -12.56 -16.94 -3.56
C ALA A 102 -14.07 -16.65 -3.72
N ALA A 103 -14.74 -16.14 -2.67
CA ALA A 103 -16.15 -15.78 -2.72
C ALA A 103 -16.45 -14.65 -3.72
N ASN A 104 -15.46 -13.82 -4.02
CA ASN A 104 -15.56 -12.76 -5.02
C ASN A 104 -15.02 -13.17 -6.42
N GLY A 105 -14.87 -14.46 -6.68
CA GLY A 105 -14.49 -15.01 -7.98
C GLY A 105 -12.99 -15.25 -8.16
N GLY A 106 -12.15 -14.89 -7.19
CA GLY A 106 -10.69 -15.09 -7.29
C GLY A 106 -10.04 -14.25 -8.41
N GLY A 107 -8.93 -14.76 -8.96
CA GLY A 107 -8.19 -14.07 -10.03
C GLY A 107 -7.27 -12.98 -9.48
N ASP A 108 -7.09 -11.91 -10.27
CA ASP A 108 -6.27 -10.75 -9.91
C ASP A 108 -7.12 -9.71 -9.18
N LEU A 109 -6.91 -9.62 -7.88
CA LEU A 109 -7.63 -8.69 -7.00
C LEU A 109 -6.75 -8.23 -5.85
N TYR A 110 -7.17 -7.21 -5.14
CA TYR A 110 -6.62 -6.93 -3.82
C TYR A 110 -7.69 -7.10 -2.75
N VAL A 111 -7.25 -7.54 -1.58
CA VAL A 111 -8.06 -7.59 -0.37
C VAL A 111 -7.69 -6.40 0.50
N TYR A 112 -8.66 -5.52 0.76
CA TYR A 112 -8.59 -4.53 1.83
C TYR A 112 -9.09 -5.17 3.11
N LEU A 113 -8.33 -5.03 4.19
CA LEU A 113 -8.68 -5.54 5.50
C LEU A 113 -8.48 -4.43 6.53
N GLN A 114 -9.49 -4.16 7.36
CA GLN A 114 -9.44 -3.19 8.43
C GLN A 114 -9.84 -3.82 9.76
N VAL A 115 -9.13 -3.46 10.82
CA VAL A 115 -9.47 -3.83 12.19
C VAL A 115 -9.50 -2.56 13.01
N SER A 116 -10.66 -2.18 13.51
CA SER A 116 -10.79 -1.09 14.48
C SER A 116 -10.80 -1.64 15.90
N ARG A 117 -10.61 -0.76 16.89
CA ARG A 117 -10.83 -1.15 18.29
C ARG A 117 -12.27 -1.57 18.57
N GLY A 118 -13.24 -1.18 17.74
CA GLY A 118 -14.65 -1.48 17.91
C GLY A 118 -15.47 -0.27 18.34
N SER A 119 -16.70 -0.53 18.79
CA SER A 119 -17.69 0.49 19.15
C SER A 119 -17.91 0.55 20.64
N GLU A 120 -18.05 1.77 21.16
CA GLU A 120 -18.35 2.07 22.55
C GLU A 120 -19.58 2.98 22.66
N TYR A 121 -20.11 3.13 23.88
CA TYR A 121 -21.16 4.12 24.16
C TYR A 121 -20.52 5.48 24.47
N GLY A 122 -20.71 6.43 23.54
CA GLY A 122 -20.22 7.80 23.70
C GLY A 122 -18.85 8.03 23.10
N ARG A 123 -18.25 9.21 23.35
CA ARG A 123 -17.01 9.66 22.77
C ARG A 123 -15.98 10.00 23.86
N ASN A 124 -15.07 9.08 24.12
CA ASN A 124 -13.95 9.26 25.04
C ASN A 124 -12.64 8.84 24.36
N HIS A 125 -11.56 9.61 24.57
CA HIS A 125 -10.22 9.24 24.05
C HIS A 125 -9.67 7.98 24.72
N ALA A 126 -9.89 7.81 26.05
CA ALA A 126 -9.54 6.58 26.74
C ALA A 126 -10.52 5.47 26.34
N PRO A 127 -10.05 4.38 25.70
CA PRO A 127 -10.92 3.25 25.36
C PRO A 127 -11.34 2.50 26.63
N LEU A 128 -12.55 1.94 26.61
CA LEU A 128 -12.96 0.97 27.62
C LEU A 128 -12.09 -0.30 27.52
N PRO A 129 -11.88 -1.02 28.63
CA PRO A 129 -11.27 -2.35 28.57
C PRO A 129 -12.17 -3.31 27.77
N ASP A 130 -11.54 -4.30 27.13
CA ASP A 130 -12.22 -5.45 26.51
C ASP A 130 -13.24 -5.10 25.38
N VAL A 131 -13.07 -3.98 24.69
CA VAL A 131 -13.88 -3.65 23.51
C VAL A 131 -13.63 -4.69 22.42
N GLU A 132 -14.70 -5.25 21.85
CA GLU A 132 -14.62 -6.18 20.73
C GLU A 132 -14.20 -5.46 19.45
N PRO A 133 -13.08 -5.85 18.82
CA PRO A 133 -12.65 -5.26 17.57
C PRO A 133 -13.68 -5.44 16.46
N THR A 134 -13.85 -4.43 15.62
CA THR A 134 -14.58 -4.57 14.37
C THR A 134 -13.63 -5.01 13.26
N VAL A 135 -13.92 -6.14 12.62
CA VAL A 135 -13.16 -6.67 11.49
C VAL A 135 -13.97 -6.48 10.23
N PHE A 136 -13.43 -5.70 9.29
CA PHE A 136 -14.06 -5.46 7.99
C PHE A 136 -13.06 -5.74 6.88
N GLY A 137 -13.52 -6.39 5.79
CA GLY A 137 -12.71 -6.62 4.60
C GLY A 137 -13.56 -6.66 3.35
N PHE A 138 -13.00 -6.19 2.25
CA PHE A 138 -13.58 -6.29 0.91
C PHE A 138 -12.51 -6.56 -0.13
N CYS A 139 -12.94 -6.97 -1.32
CA CYS A 139 -12.07 -7.12 -2.48
C CYS A 139 -12.41 -6.09 -3.55
N ALA A 140 -11.40 -5.72 -4.34
CA ALA A 140 -11.60 -5.03 -5.60
C ALA A 140 -10.65 -5.61 -6.66
N PRO A 141 -10.98 -5.53 -7.96
CA PRO A 141 -10.09 -5.96 -9.02
C PRO A 141 -8.73 -5.27 -8.93
N LEU A 142 -7.68 -6.00 -9.23
CA LEU A 142 -6.32 -5.47 -9.38
C LEU A 142 -6.05 -5.28 -10.87
N PRO A 143 -6.23 -4.07 -11.41
CA PRO A 143 -6.01 -3.84 -12.82
C PRO A 143 -4.52 -3.99 -13.14
N PRO A 144 -4.16 -4.52 -14.32
CA PRO A 144 -2.78 -4.55 -14.76
C PRO A 144 -2.23 -3.12 -14.84
N THR A 145 -0.99 -2.96 -14.43
CA THR A 145 -0.30 -1.66 -14.58
C THR A 145 -0.17 -1.33 -16.07
N PRO A 146 -0.64 -0.16 -16.54
CA PRO A 146 -0.54 0.22 -17.94
C PRO A 146 0.91 0.17 -18.43
N PRO A 147 1.19 -0.41 -19.61
CA PRO A 147 2.55 -0.47 -20.17
C PRO A 147 3.23 0.89 -20.27
N GLU A 148 2.46 1.93 -20.58
CA GLU A 148 2.92 3.32 -20.70
C GLU A 148 3.53 3.82 -19.39
N LEU A 149 3.03 3.37 -18.25
CA LEU A 149 3.57 3.73 -16.94
C LEU A 149 4.98 3.16 -16.73
N TYR A 150 5.24 2.00 -17.31
CA TYR A 150 6.57 1.39 -17.27
C TYR A 150 7.54 1.97 -18.30
N GLU A 151 7.03 2.56 -19.38
CA GLU A 151 7.84 3.19 -20.43
C GLU A 151 8.17 4.65 -20.10
N GLN A 152 7.20 5.40 -19.59
CA GLN A 152 7.30 6.83 -19.32
C GLN A 152 7.64 7.15 -17.87
N GLY A 153 7.30 6.26 -16.93
CA GLY A 153 7.44 6.48 -15.50
C GLY A 153 6.48 7.52 -14.93
N LEU A 154 6.60 7.74 -13.63
CA LEU A 154 5.80 8.71 -12.89
C LEU A 154 6.49 10.08 -12.84
N SER A 155 5.66 11.14 -12.80
CA SER A 155 6.07 12.44 -12.30
C SER A 155 5.69 12.54 -10.82
N CYS A 156 6.63 12.91 -9.96
CA CYS A 156 6.43 13.13 -8.53
C CYS A 156 6.85 14.53 -8.13
N ILE A 157 6.32 14.99 -6.99
CA ILE A 157 6.82 16.20 -6.31
C ILE A 157 7.50 15.82 -5.02
N THR A 158 8.36 16.69 -4.49
CA THR A 158 8.77 16.63 -3.10
C THR A 158 7.79 17.42 -2.23
N ALA A 159 7.56 16.95 -1.00
CA ALA A 159 6.74 17.63 -0.01
C ALA A 159 7.29 17.46 1.39
N LEU A 160 7.00 18.42 2.28
CA LEU A 160 7.31 18.28 3.71
C LEU A 160 6.48 17.15 4.31
N ASP A 161 7.13 16.21 5.01
CA ASP A 161 6.45 15.14 5.73
C ASP A 161 5.70 15.67 6.96
N THR A 162 4.42 15.92 6.81
CA THR A 162 3.52 16.39 7.87
C THR A 162 2.76 15.25 8.57
N ARG A 163 3.11 14.00 8.27
CA ARG A 163 2.50 12.84 8.94
C ARG A 163 2.91 12.80 10.41
N TRP A 164 2.17 12.05 11.18
CA TRP A 164 2.45 11.90 12.62
C TRP A 164 3.78 11.18 12.92
N ALA A 165 4.15 11.08 14.23
CA ALA A 165 5.42 10.51 14.62
C ALA A 165 5.48 8.97 14.59
N ARG A 166 4.36 8.27 14.32
CA ARG A 166 4.26 6.81 14.32
C ARG A 166 3.80 6.28 12.95
N CYS A 167 4.49 6.72 11.88
CA CYS A 167 4.24 6.25 10.51
C CYS A 167 4.50 4.75 10.34
N ASP A 168 5.24 4.14 11.26
CA ASP A 168 5.50 2.70 11.31
C ASP A 168 4.24 1.86 11.57
N ILE A 169 3.18 2.43 12.13
CA ILE A 169 1.89 1.78 12.35
C ILE A 169 1.02 1.99 11.11
N LYS A 170 0.53 0.90 10.50
CA LYS A 170 -0.38 0.98 9.36
C LYS A 170 -1.81 1.30 9.82
N SER A 171 -1.99 2.53 10.36
CA SER A 171 -3.25 3.01 10.92
C SER A 171 -4.18 3.58 9.87
N VAL A 172 -5.48 3.60 10.14
CA VAL A 172 -6.51 4.24 9.30
C VAL A 172 -6.54 5.77 9.44
N ALA A 173 -5.70 6.36 10.29
CA ALA A 173 -5.56 7.80 10.48
C ALA A 173 -4.72 8.41 9.34
N LEU A 174 -5.29 8.47 8.13
CA LEU A 174 -4.59 8.82 6.89
C LEU A 174 -4.83 10.25 6.39
N LEU A 175 -5.36 11.16 7.21
CA LEU A 175 -5.70 12.52 6.75
C LEU A 175 -4.47 13.26 6.18
N ALA A 176 -3.31 13.16 6.83
CA ALA A 176 -2.07 13.76 6.33
C ALA A 176 -1.66 13.17 4.98
N ASN A 177 -1.76 11.84 4.81
CA ASN A 177 -1.48 11.17 3.53
C ASN A 177 -2.44 11.64 2.42
N VAL A 178 -3.74 11.81 2.74
CA VAL A 178 -4.75 12.33 1.80
C VAL A 178 -4.40 13.75 1.34
N LEU A 179 -4.01 14.63 2.27
CA LEU A 179 -3.61 16.01 1.93
C LEU A 179 -2.33 16.06 1.10
N LEU A 180 -1.34 15.24 1.44
CA LEU A 180 -0.09 15.12 0.67
C LEU A 180 -0.34 14.56 -0.74
N ARG A 181 -1.25 13.59 -0.87
CA ARG A 181 -1.67 13.09 -2.18
C ARG A 181 -2.40 14.16 -2.99
N GLN A 182 -3.30 14.93 -2.35
CA GLN A 182 -3.99 16.03 -3.00
C GLN A 182 -2.99 17.11 -3.50
N GLN A 183 -1.97 17.44 -2.71
CA GLN A 183 -0.91 18.35 -3.11
C GLN A 183 -0.20 17.88 -4.40
N ALA A 184 0.10 16.57 -4.51
CA ALA A 184 0.67 16.01 -5.73
C ALA A 184 -0.29 16.16 -6.93
N ILE A 185 -1.57 15.84 -6.75
CA ILE A 185 -2.61 15.96 -7.79
C ILE A 185 -2.74 17.41 -8.26
N ASP A 186 -2.77 18.38 -7.35
CA ASP A 186 -2.88 19.81 -7.67
C ASP A 186 -1.66 20.32 -8.45
N ALA A 187 -0.49 19.68 -8.25
CA ALA A 187 0.73 19.94 -9.02
C ALA A 187 0.82 19.15 -10.33
N GLY A 188 -0.20 18.37 -10.70
CA GLY A 188 -0.19 17.49 -11.89
C GLY A 188 0.74 16.29 -11.77
N ALA A 189 1.09 15.88 -10.54
CA ALA A 189 1.99 14.79 -10.25
C ALA A 189 1.23 13.53 -9.74
N ALA A 190 1.84 12.39 -9.94
CA ALA A 190 1.28 11.11 -9.53
C ALA A 190 1.39 10.88 -8.03
N GLU A 191 2.44 11.34 -7.36
CA GLU A 191 2.66 11.11 -5.94
C GLU A 191 3.58 12.17 -5.33
N ALA A 192 3.53 12.34 -3.99
CA ALA A 192 4.45 13.17 -3.23
C ALA A 192 5.51 12.29 -2.53
N ILE A 193 6.78 12.58 -2.79
CA ILE A 193 7.95 12.05 -2.07
C ILE A 193 8.22 12.96 -0.88
N LEU A 194 8.34 12.37 0.31
CA LEU A 194 8.28 13.10 1.57
C LEU A 194 9.68 13.33 2.16
N LEU A 195 9.92 14.56 2.57
CA LEU A 195 11.15 14.99 3.22
C LEU A 195 10.84 15.48 4.64
N ARG A 196 11.69 15.09 5.62
CA ARG A 196 11.67 15.61 6.98
C ARG A 196 13.07 16.05 7.35
N ASP A 197 13.24 17.31 7.73
CA ASP A 197 14.53 17.89 8.11
C ASP A 197 15.62 17.69 7.03
N GLY A 198 15.23 17.77 5.74
CA GLY A 198 16.13 17.58 4.60
C GLY A 198 16.47 16.13 4.26
N TRP A 199 15.80 15.16 4.87
CA TRP A 199 16.01 13.73 4.65
C TRP A 199 14.76 13.04 4.09
N LEU A 200 14.96 12.13 3.15
CA LEU A 200 13.90 11.27 2.63
C LEU A 200 13.34 10.38 3.73
N THR A 201 12.01 10.38 3.86
CA THR A 201 11.29 9.45 4.74
C THR A 201 10.55 8.39 3.94
N ASP A 202 9.55 8.78 3.18
CA ASP A 202 8.63 7.85 2.50
C ASP A 202 7.99 8.55 1.30
N ALA A 203 6.92 8.00 0.74
CA ALA A 203 6.00 8.74 -0.12
C ALA A 203 4.60 8.77 0.52
N SER A 204 3.66 9.51 -0.09
CA SER A 204 2.32 9.66 0.48
C SER A 204 1.56 8.32 0.61
N ALA A 205 1.83 7.33 -0.27
CA ALA A 205 1.20 6.01 -0.25
C ALA A 205 2.14 4.85 -0.64
N SER A 206 3.44 5.11 -0.85
CA SER A 206 4.42 4.13 -1.35
C SER A 206 5.74 4.26 -0.60
N ALA A 207 6.55 3.19 -0.58
CA ALA A 207 7.94 3.30 -0.17
C ALA A 207 8.82 3.79 -1.34
N VAL A 208 9.88 4.53 -1.02
CA VAL A 208 10.79 5.13 -2.01
C VAL A 208 12.11 4.36 -2.03
N HIS A 209 12.59 4.07 -3.23
CA HIS A 209 13.90 3.49 -3.51
C HIS A 209 14.70 4.46 -4.39
N VAL A 210 15.93 4.70 -4.03
CA VAL A 210 16.84 5.62 -4.73
C VAL A 210 18.05 4.84 -5.19
N VAL A 211 18.43 4.95 -6.47
CA VAL A 211 19.64 4.31 -7.01
C VAL A 211 20.72 5.36 -7.18
N ILE A 212 21.90 5.10 -6.63
CA ILE A 212 23.07 5.96 -6.75
C ILE A 212 24.29 5.08 -7.01
N GLY A 213 24.94 5.28 -8.14
CA GLY A 213 26.10 4.45 -8.54
C GLY A 213 25.76 2.97 -8.69
N GLY A 214 24.52 2.63 -9.09
CA GLY A 214 24.05 1.25 -9.23
C GLY A 214 23.63 0.57 -7.91
N GLU A 215 23.72 1.24 -6.76
CA GLU A 215 23.27 0.76 -5.46
C GLU A 215 21.87 1.27 -5.13
N ILE A 216 20.98 0.37 -4.76
CA ILE A 216 19.64 0.72 -4.23
C ILE A 216 19.80 1.19 -2.79
N ARG A 217 19.32 2.40 -2.49
CA ARG A 217 19.28 2.95 -1.14
C ARG A 217 17.84 3.18 -0.69
N THR A 218 17.55 2.76 0.53
CA THR A 218 16.25 3.01 1.16
C THR A 218 16.47 3.64 2.54
N PRO A 219 15.62 4.56 3.00
CA PRO A 219 15.77 5.14 4.33
C PRO A 219 15.78 4.07 5.41
N PRO A 220 16.55 4.23 6.50
CA PRO A 220 16.58 3.27 7.59
C PRO A 220 15.21 3.09 8.24
N ARG A 221 14.90 1.86 8.66
CA ARG A 221 13.65 1.56 9.37
C ARG A 221 13.57 2.38 10.65
N SER A 222 12.48 3.12 10.81
CA SER A 222 12.24 3.99 11.95
C SER A 222 10.74 4.22 12.13
N HIS A 223 10.36 4.99 13.15
CA HIS A 223 8.96 5.43 13.32
C HIS A 223 8.49 6.42 12.25
N GLN A 224 9.37 6.94 11.43
CA GLN A 224 9.05 7.94 10.40
C GLN A 224 8.52 7.33 9.09
N LEU A 225 8.62 6.02 8.91
CA LEU A 225 8.20 5.36 7.68
C LEU A 225 7.53 4.00 7.94
N LEU A 226 6.66 3.61 7.00
CA LEU A 226 5.98 2.33 7.09
C LEU A 226 6.94 1.19 6.70
N PRO A 227 7.02 0.07 7.46
CA PRO A 227 7.72 -1.13 7.03
C PRO A 227 6.94 -1.81 5.89
N GLY A 228 7.17 -1.34 4.65
CA GLY A 228 6.48 -1.82 3.46
C GLY A 228 6.79 -3.28 3.15
N THR A 229 5.77 -4.10 2.88
CA THR A 229 5.97 -5.52 2.51
C THR A 229 6.61 -5.65 1.13
N THR A 230 6.26 -4.81 0.18
CA THR A 230 6.93 -4.77 -1.14
C THR A 230 8.38 -4.26 -1.02
N ARG A 231 8.66 -3.31 -0.11
CA ARG A 231 10.03 -2.90 0.18
C ARG A 231 10.84 -4.08 0.73
N LEU A 232 10.29 -4.86 1.66
CA LEU A 232 10.94 -6.06 2.19
C LEU A 232 11.26 -7.04 1.06
N LEU A 233 10.30 -7.30 0.16
CA LEU A 233 10.51 -8.13 -1.02
C LEU A 233 11.66 -7.61 -1.90
N VAL A 234 11.73 -6.30 -2.15
CA VAL A 234 12.83 -5.67 -2.93
C VAL A 234 14.18 -5.90 -2.24
N GLU A 235 14.25 -5.75 -0.90
CA GLU A 235 15.48 -6.00 -0.12
C GLU A 235 15.91 -7.48 -0.22
N GLU A 236 14.97 -8.43 -0.11
CA GLU A 236 15.21 -9.88 -0.22
C GLU A 236 15.67 -10.27 -1.63
N LEU A 237 15.00 -9.77 -2.67
CA LEU A 237 15.35 -10.04 -4.06
C LEU A 237 16.71 -9.41 -4.42
N ALA A 238 17.00 -8.20 -3.95
CA ALA A 238 18.30 -7.57 -4.16
C ALA A 238 19.44 -8.44 -3.58
N ALA A 239 19.28 -8.91 -2.35
CA ALA A 239 20.24 -9.78 -1.69
C ALA A 239 20.40 -11.12 -2.43
N ALA A 240 19.29 -11.77 -2.81
CA ALA A 240 19.31 -13.06 -3.49
C ALA A 240 19.96 -13.02 -4.89
N HIS A 241 19.82 -11.89 -5.60
CA HIS A 241 20.29 -11.73 -6.97
C HIS A 241 21.53 -10.86 -7.11
N GLY A 242 22.23 -10.53 -6.01
CA GLY A 242 23.47 -9.77 -6.04
C GLY A 242 23.30 -8.35 -6.61
N ILE A 243 22.15 -7.70 -6.35
CA ILE A 243 21.96 -6.28 -6.65
C ILE A 243 22.40 -5.50 -5.41
N PRO A 244 23.37 -4.57 -5.56
CA PRO A 244 23.84 -3.78 -4.43
C PRO A 244 22.67 -3.01 -3.78
N TRP A 245 22.53 -3.12 -2.46
CA TRP A 245 21.52 -2.37 -1.74
C TRP A 245 21.98 -2.04 -0.31
N SER A 246 21.49 -0.93 0.22
CA SER A 246 21.73 -0.53 1.61
C SER A 246 20.53 0.18 2.23
N SER A 247 20.39 0.01 3.54
CA SER A 247 19.49 0.80 4.36
C SER A 247 20.29 2.01 4.87
N ALA A 248 20.20 3.13 4.15
CA ALA A 248 20.98 4.33 4.40
C ALA A 248 20.14 5.59 4.30
N ALA A 249 20.44 6.60 5.13
CA ALA A 249 19.78 7.90 5.04
C ALA A 249 20.06 8.55 3.67
N VAL A 250 19.02 9.06 3.02
CA VAL A 250 19.08 9.74 1.72
C VAL A 250 18.74 11.21 1.97
N SER A 251 19.72 12.09 1.75
CA SER A 251 19.47 13.54 1.81
C SER A 251 18.68 14.01 0.61
N GLU A 252 18.02 15.16 0.71
CA GLU A 252 17.33 15.78 -0.44
C GLU A 252 18.28 15.98 -1.64
N ALA A 253 19.53 16.40 -1.40
CA ALA A 253 20.53 16.57 -2.46
C ALA A 253 20.85 15.21 -3.14
N ALA A 254 20.97 14.13 -2.38
CA ALA A 254 21.21 12.80 -2.91
C ALA A 254 19.99 12.26 -3.67
N LEU A 255 18.77 12.54 -3.19
CA LEU A 255 17.52 12.21 -3.90
C LEU A 255 17.44 12.92 -5.25
N ARG A 256 17.75 14.23 -5.29
CA ARG A 256 17.71 15.04 -6.52
C ARG A 256 18.82 14.67 -7.54
N GLY A 257 19.95 14.17 -7.06
CA GLY A 257 21.06 13.71 -7.90
C GLY A 257 21.07 12.20 -8.17
N ALA A 258 19.98 11.50 -7.89
CA ALA A 258 19.88 10.07 -8.06
C ALA A 258 19.90 9.64 -9.55
N ASP A 259 20.51 8.50 -9.83
CA ASP A 259 20.48 7.87 -11.16
C ASP A 259 19.08 7.34 -11.48
N GLU A 260 18.40 6.74 -10.47
CA GLU A 260 17.02 6.26 -10.58
C GLU A 260 16.27 6.52 -9.27
N ILE A 261 14.96 6.77 -9.38
CA ILE A 261 14.02 6.78 -8.26
C ILE A 261 12.84 5.88 -8.64
N TRP A 262 12.39 5.04 -7.71
CA TRP A 262 11.18 4.23 -7.90
C TRP A 262 10.36 4.15 -6.62
N LEU A 263 9.08 3.90 -6.82
CA LEU A 263 8.11 3.69 -5.74
C LEU A 263 7.72 2.23 -5.68
N SER A 264 7.45 1.72 -4.48
CA SER A 264 6.92 0.38 -4.31
C SER A 264 5.65 0.36 -3.45
N ALA A 265 4.66 -0.40 -3.91
CA ALA A 265 3.40 -0.62 -3.21
C ALA A 265 2.82 -2.00 -3.54
N SER A 266 2.02 -2.57 -2.65
CA SER A 266 1.47 -3.93 -2.80
C SER A 266 0.66 -4.14 -4.09
N THR A 267 -0.06 -3.13 -4.54
CA THR A 267 -0.95 -3.20 -5.71
C THR A 267 -0.28 -2.84 -7.04
N ARG A 268 0.94 -2.27 -7.01
CA ARG A 268 1.64 -1.79 -8.21
C ARG A 268 3.04 -2.39 -8.38
N GLY A 269 3.49 -3.21 -7.43
CA GLY A 269 4.88 -3.68 -7.41
C GLY A 269 5.87 -2.52 -7.30
N VAL A 270 6.79 -2.41 -8.26
CA VAL A 270 7.77 -1.32 -8.36
C VAL A 270 7.52 -0.48 -9.62
N VAL A 271 7.41 0.84 -9.45
CA VAL A 271 7.08 1.79 -10.54
C VAL A 271 8.17 2.87 -10.61
N PRO A 272 8.72 3.21 -11.80
CA PRO A 272 9.79 4.18 -11.93
C PRO A 272 9.27 5.61 -11.82
N VAL A 273 10.08 6.48 -11.23
CA VAL A 273 9.87 7.94 -11.22
C VAL A 273 10.87 8.55 -12.20
N THR A 274 10.40 9.18 -13.25
CA THR A 274 11.23 9.78 -14.30
C THR A 274 11.29 11.29 -14.21
N ARG A 275 10.41 11.90 -13.40
CA ARG A 275 10.40 13.34 -13.11
C ARG A 275 10.19 13.59 -11.63
N LEU A 276 10.98 14.49 -11.06
CA LEU A 276 10.85 15.00 -9.70
C LEU A 276 10.83 16.52 -9.71
N ASP A 277 9.76 17.13 -9.21
CA ASP A 277 9.53 18.58 -9.24
C ASP A 277 9.73 19.18 -10.65
N GLY A 278 9.23 18.47 -11.68
CA GLY A 278 9.35 18.87 -13.07
C GLY A 278 10.72 18.62 -13.72
N GLN A 279 11.75 18.27 -12.95
CA GLN A 279 13.09 17.96 -13.47
C GLN A 279 13.21 16.47 -13.79
N PRO A 280 13.99 16.08 -14.81
CA PRO A 280 14.24 14.68 -15.09
C PRO A 280 15.04 14.03 -13.94
N VAL A 281 14.72 12.76 -13.64
CA VAL A 281 15.54 11.88 -12.79
C VAL A 281 16.51 11.12 -13.70
N GLY A 282 17.79 11.19 -13.42
CA GLY A 282 18.80 10.61 -14.31
C GLY A 282 18.69 11.16 -15.75
N ASP A 283 18.48 10.29 -16.72
CA ASP A 283 18.24 10.65 -18.12
C ASP A 283 16.75 10.89 -18.46
N GLY A 284 15.86 10.87 -17.46
CA GLY A 284 14.42 11.03 -17.62
C GLY A 284 13.69 9.78 -18.12
N ARG A 285 14.32 8.61 -18.01
CA ARG A 285 13.81 7.30 -18.43
C ARG A 285 13.93 6.26 -17.32
N PRO A 286 13.11 5.18 -17.35
CA PRO A 286 13.25 4.07 -16.43
C PRO A 286 14.62 3.39 -16.55
N GLY A 287 15.37 3.35 -15.45
CA GLY A 287 16.76 2.88 -15.43
C GLY A 287 16.92 1.36 -15.42
N PRO A 288 18.17 0.87 -15.60
CA PRO A 288 18.47 -0.56 -15.72
C PRO A 288 18.29 -1.33 -14.41
N VAL A 289 18.55 -0.72 -13.24
CA VAL A 289 18.39 -1.37 -11.94
C VAL A 289 16.91 -1.61 -11.67
N TRP A 290 16.06 -0.61 -11.94
CA TRP A 290 14.61 -0.75 -11.87
C TRP A 290 14.09 -1.85 -12.80
N LYS A 291 14.51 -1.88 -14.07
CA LYS A 291 14.09 -2.91 -15.04
C LYS A 291 14.37 -4.31 -14.55
N ARG A 292 15.58 -4.52 -14.00
CA ARG A 292 15.98 -5.80 -13.41
C ARG A 292 15.12 -6.15 -12.18
N MET A 293 14.93 -5.21 -11.26
CA MET A 293 14.15 -5.43 -10.05
C MET A 293 12.66 -5.68 -10.37
N ARG A 294 12.10 -4.95 -11.32
CA ARG A 294 10.72 -5.16 -11.78
C ARG A 294 10.51 -6.61 -12.24
N ALA A 295 11.39 -7.12 -13.09
CA ALA A 295 11.29 -8.49 -13.59
C ALA A 295 11.30 -9.53 -12.45
N LEU A 296 12.13 -9.32 -11.42
CA LEU A 296 12.20 -10.19 -10.24
C LEU A 296 10.92 -10.12 -9.39
N VAL A 297 10.40 -8.90 -9.16
CA VAL A 297 9.15 -8.70 -8.42
C VAL A 297 7.97 -9.34 -9.14
N GLU A 298 7.85 -9.15 -10.47
CA GLU A 298 6.77 -9.77 -11.25
C GLU A 298 6.88 -11.32 -11.28
N ALA A 299 8.10 -11.86 -11.34
CA ALA A 299 8.32 -13.30 -11.23
C ALA A 299 7.83 -13.87 -9.89
N SER A 300 7.93 -13.12 -8.79
CA SER A 300 7.47 -13.54 -7.47
C SER A 300 5.93 -13.61 -7.31
N TRP A 301 5.17 -13.11 -8.28
CA TRP A 301 3.69 -13.12 -8.23
C TRP A 301 3.07 -14.48 -8.57
N VAL A 302 3.88 -15.42 -8.99
CA VAL A 302 3.44 -16.81 -9.25
C VAL A 302 4.10 -17.76 -8.25
N PRO A 303 3.42 -18.87 -7.85
CA PRO A 303 4.02 -19.86 -6.95
C PRO A 303 5.31 -20.47 -7.55
N GLY A 304 6.40 -20.42 -6.79
CA GLY A 304 7.70 -20.99 -7.22
C GLY A 304 8.50 -20.10 -8.17
N GLY A 305 8.10 -18.84 -8.34
CA GLY A 305 8.83 -17.82 -9.13
C GLY A 305 9.94 -17.15 -8.32
#